data_61436e0fada23262b30e4fb4b37b4ca4
#
_entry.id   61436e0fada23262b30e4fb4b37b4ca4
#
_cell.length_a   1.000
_cell.length_b   1.000
_cell.length_c   1.000
_cell.angle_alpha   90.00
_cell.angle_beta   90.00
_cell.angle_gamma   90.00
#
_symmetry.space_group_name_H-M   'P 1'
#
loop_
_entity.id
_entity.type
_entity.pdbx_description
1 polymer ?
#
loop_
_entity_poly.entity_id
_entity_poly.type
_entity_poly.pdbx_seq_one_letter_code
_entity_poly.pdbx_strand_id
1 'polypeptide(L)'
;MITARISRMPGRMRSVGAAAIAAFIFYGASVTAATTPDGWQIAMPGWQYQFPRDHGAHPPFKTEWWYFTGELHTADGREYGYEVTWFRQGVLPVRPRGASRFVVQDFKFAHFALSDIGAGRFHFVQKVSRGAYGDAGNGDGSPGALAWIDDWRLTVEPTGDWRIVATNEGISLDLRVTPQKPPVIEGEKGVSVKSAGEGHASCYYSYTRMATRGALTLPGAAPLAVTGETWFDHEWATNQLAPDQAGWDWFSLQLSDD
;
A
#
# COMPACT_ATOMS: atom_id res chain seq x y z
N MET A 1 20.93 -64.58 64.69
CA MET A 1 21.33 -65.30 63.47
C MET A 1 20.57 -64.72 62.28
N ILE A 2 21.15 -63.74 61.58
CA ILE A 2 20.62 -63.26 60.31
C ILE A 2 21.80 -62.94 59.43
N THR A 3 21.93 -63.69 58.35
CA THR A 3 23.02 -63.69 57.43
C THR A 3 22.76 -62.62 56.35
N ALA A 4 23.61 -61.62 56.23
CA ALA A 4 23.50 -60.61 55.19
C ALA A 4 24.21 -61.07 53.91
N ARG A 5 23.51 -61.14 52.78
CA ARG A 5 24.08 -61.38 51.44
C ARG A 5 24.36 -60.05 50.77
N ILE A 6 25.60 -59.82 50.42
CA ILE A 6 26.00 -58.68 49.60
C ILE A 6 25.83 -59.06 48.12
N SER A 7 24.96 -58.35 47.42
CA SER A 7 24.77 -58.46 45.98
C SER A 7 25.57 -57.36 45.27
N ARG A 8 26.48 -57.78 44.39
CA ARG A 8 27.23 -56.87 43.51
C ARG A 8 26.35 -56.40 42.37
N MET A 9 26.17 -55.08 42.21
CA MET A 9 25.57 -54.48 41.03
C MET A 9 26.62 -54.33 39.89
N PRO A 10 26.30 -54.65 38.63
CA PRO A 10 27.16 -54.40 37.50
C PRO A 10 27.08 -52.91 37.08
N GLY A 11 28.25 -52.34 36.85
CA GLY A 11 28.38 -50.96 36.41
C GLY A 11 27.73 -50.74 35.03
N ARG A 12 26.83 -49.76 34.95
CA ARG A 12 26.32 -49.24 33.67
C ARG A 12 27.33 -48.21 33.11
N MET A 13 27.94 -48.57 31.99
CA MET A 13 28.68 -47.67 31.14
C MET A 13 27.67 -46.67 30.55
N ARG A 14 27.85 -45.39 30.88
CA ARG A 14 27.11 -44.28 30.23
C ARG A 14 27.76 -43.98 28.88
N SER A 15 27.10 -44.34 27.79
CA SER A 15 27.44 -43.85 26.46
C SER A 15 27.10 -42.35 26.35
N VAL A 16 28.12 -41.51 26.16
CA VAL A 16 27.97 -40.11 25.82
C VAL A 16 27.58 -40.07 24.35
N GLY A 17 26.30 -39.86 24.07
CA GLY A 17 25.84 -39.62 22.70
C GLY A 17 26.28 -38.22 22.26
N ALA A 18 27.16 -38.16 21.28
CA ALA A 18 27.49 -36.91 20.58
C ALA A 18 26.27 -36.50 19.74
N ALA A 19 25.55 -35.45 20.16
CA ALA A 19 24.51 -34.83 19.34
C ALA A 19 25.22 -34.02 18.25
N ALA A 20 25.19 -34.52 17.01
CA ALA A 20 25.60 -33.76 15.85
C ALA A 20 24.55 -32.69 15.57
N ILE A 21 24.84 -31.43 15.85
CA ILE A 21 24.03 -30.28 15.41
C ILE A 21 24.33 -30.08 13.92
N ALA A 22 23.42 -30.52 13.06
CA ALA A 22 23.46 -30.20 11.64
C ALA A 22 23.05 -28.73 11.49
N ALA A 23 24.00 -27.84 11.32
CA ALA A 23 23.75 -26.46 10.92
C ALA A 23 23.30 -26.45 9.46
N PHE A 24 22.00 -26.32 9.21
CA PHE A 24 21.49 -26.04 7.88
C PHE A 24 21.85 -24.57 7.53
N ILE A 25 22.93 -24.41 6.75
CA ILE A 25 23.23 -23.14 6.12
C ILE A 25 22.22 -22.98 4.98
N PHE A 26 21.16 -22.21 5.21
CA PHE A 26 20.30 -21.73 4.14
C PHE A 26 21.12 -20.75 3.29
N TYR A 27 21.64 -21.22 2.17
CA TYR A 27 22.07 -20.35 1.09
C TYR A 27 20.80 -19.71 0.50
N GLY A 28 20.40 -18.58 1.07
CA GLY A 28 19.44 -17.70 0.43
C GLY A 28 20.07 -17.19 -0.85
N ALA A 29 19.66 -17.74 -2.01
CA ALA A 29 20.00 -17.13 -3.28
C ALA A 29 19.43 -15.71 -3.25
N SER A 30 20.33 -14.72 -3.18
CA SER A 30 19.95 -13.32 -3.36
C SER A 30 19.47 -13.20 -4.80
N VAL A 31 18.14 -13.20 -4.98
CA VAL A 31 17.55 -12.85 -6.28
C VAL A 31 17.92 -11.39 -6.49
N THR A 32 18.86 -11.14 -7.38
CA THR A 32 19.20 -9.78 -7.79
C THR A 32 17.94 -9.20 -8.43
N ALA A 33 17.42 -8.11 -7.86
CA ALA A 33 16.24 -7.45 -8.42
C ALA A 33 16.54 -7.00 -9.86
N ALA A 34 15.69 -7.37 -10.81
CA ALA A 34 15.82 -6.93 -12.18
C ALA A 34 15.61 -5.40 -12.23
N THR A 35 16.48 -4.71 -13.01
CA THR A 35 16.46 -3.24 -13.10
C THR A 35 16.51 -2.79 -14.55
N THR A 36 15.93 -1.61 -14.81
CA THR A 36 16.10 -0.89 -16.07
C THR A 36 17.54 -0.38 -16.24
N PRO A 37 17.99 -0.02 -17.45
CA PRO A 37 19.32 0.53 -17.68
C PRO A 37 19.63 1.80 -16.87
N ASP A 38 18.63 2.60 -16.54
CA ASP A 38 18.71 3.80 -15.69
C ASP A 38 18.61 3.50 -14.19
N GLY A 39 18.52 2.22 -13.79
CA GLY A 39 18.67 1.77 -12.42
C GLY A 39 17.37 1.66 -11.59
N TRP A 40 16.20 1.76 -12.21
CA TRP A 40 14.93 1.51 -11.54
C TRP A 40 14.64 0.00 -11.44
N GLN A 41 14.13 -0.44 -10.31
CA GLN A 41 13.65 -1.80 -10.15
C GLN A 41 12.39 -2.03 -10.99
N ILE A 42 12.29 -3.19 -11.65
CA ILE A 42 11.10 -3.61 -12.38
C ILE A 42 10.31 -4.65 -11.59
N ALA A 43 8.98 -4.65 -11.77
CA ALA A 43 8.11 -5.63 -11.13
C ALA A 43 8.29 -6.99 -11.80
N MET A 44 8.66 -8.00 -10.98
CA MET A 44 8.88 -9.37 -11.41
C MET A 44 8.06 -10.33 -10.57
N PRO A 45 7.59 -11.45 -11.14
CA PRO A 45 6.90 -12.48 -10.39
C PRO A 45 7.70 -12.97 -9.17
N GLY A 46 6.99 -13.18 -8.04
CA GLY A 46 7.60 -13.68 -6.81
C GLY A 46 7.82 -12.61 -5.73
N TRP A 47 7.27 -11.40 -5.91
CA TRP A 47 7.26 -10.41 -4.82
C TRP A 47 6.60 -10.99 -3.57
N GLN A 48 7.29 -10.87 -2.43
CA GLN A 48 6.81 -11.35 -1.15
C GLN A 48 6.24 -10.18 -0.35
N TYR A 49 4.92 -10.04 -0.35
CA TYR A 49 4.23 -8.99 0.39
C TYR A 49 4.42 -9.16 1.89
N GLN A 50 4.74 -8.08 2.57
CA GLN A 50 4.94 -8.02 4.01
C GLN A 50 4.21 -6.80 4.58
N PHE A 51 3.09 -7.04 5.24
CA PHE A 51 2.34 -5.98 5.90
C PHE A 51 2.80 -5.82 7.36
N PRO A 52 2.91 -4.58 7.88
CA PRO A 52 2.46 -3.31 7.27
C PRO A 52 3.47 -2.64 6.33
N ARG A 53 4.70 -3.16 6.16
CA ARG A 53 5.75 -2.54 5.33
C ARG A 53 5.25 -2.14 3.94
N ASP A 54 4.55 -3.05 3.25
CA ASP A 54 4.12 -2.83 1.86
C ASP A 54 2.83 -1.99 1.76
N HIS A 55 2.39 -1.36 2.88
CA HIS A 55 1.51 -0.19 2.83
C HIS A 55 2.27 1.09 2.50
N GLY A 56 3.56 1.14 2.79
CA GLY A 56 4.44 2.27 2.59
C GLY A 56 4.98 2.39 1.17
N ALA A 57 5.85 3.36 0.97
CA ALA A 57 6.45 3.64 -0.33
C ALA A 57 7.54 2.64 -0.74
N HIS A 58 7.65 2.42 -2.05
CA HIS A 58 8.64 1.58 -2.71
C HIS A 58 9.58 2.41 -3.60
N PRO A 59 10.48 3.23 -3.03
CA PRO A 59 11.33 4.17 -3.78
C PRO A 59 12.17 3.56 -4.91
N PRO A 60 12.58 2.28 -4.89
CA PRO A 60 13.27 1.65 -6.01
C PRO A 60 12.45 1.57 -7.30
N PHE A 61 11.13 1.65 -7.22
CA PHE A 61 10.24 1.68 -8.39
C PHE A 61 9.96 3.12 -8.80
N LYS A 62 9.69 3.33 -10.11
CA LYS A 62 9.57 4.65 -10.70
C LYS A 62 8.22 5.30 -10.43
N THR A 63 7.14 4.52 -10.42
CA THR A 63 5.78 5.02 -10.22
C THR A 63 5.05 4.20 -9.16
N GLU A 64 4.17 4.85 -8.39
CA GLU A 64 3.46 4.24 -7.29
C GLU A 64 2.24 5.07 -6.96
N TRP A 65 1.12 4.42 -6.55
CA TRP A 65 -0.08 5.13 -6.12
C TRP A 65 -0.86 4.39 -5.05
N TRP A 66 -1.51 5.16 -4.20
CA TRP A 66 -2.50 4.78 -3.21
C TRP A 66 -3.83 5.35 -3.67
N TYR A 67 -4.69 4.52 -4.24
CA TYR A 67 -5.95 4.90 -4.87
C TYR A 67 -7.12 4.46 -4.01
N PHE A 68 -8.03 5.38 -3.71
CA PHE A 68 -9.27 5.12 -3.00
C PHE A 68 -10.42 5.58 -3.85
N THR A 69 -11.45 4.75 -3.99
CA THR A 69 -12.73 5.13 -4.57
C THR A 69 -13.86 4.48 -3.78
N GLY A 70 -14.99 5.15 -3.71
CA GLY A 70 -16.13 4.63 -2.94
C GLY A 70 -17.38 5.44 -3.09
N GLU A 71 -18.43 4.90 -2.48
CA GLU A 71 -19.72 5.54 -2.34
C GLU A 71 -19.96 6.00 -0.91
N LEU A 72 -20.68 7.09 -0.75
CA LEU A 72 -21.03 7.68 0.54
C LEU A 72 -22.52 8.02 0.57
N HIS A 73 -23.14 7.73 1.72
CA HIS A 73 -24.54 7.99 1.97
C HIS A 73 -24.72 8.82 3.23
N THR A 74 -25.64 9.77 3.21
CA THR A 74 -26.10 10.47 4.40
C THR A 74 -27.34 9.81 4.98
N ALA A 75 -27.67 10.09 6.24
CA ALA A 75 -28.87 9.53 6.89
C ALA A 75 -30.19 9.95 6.23
N ASP A 76 -30.20 11.06 5.49
CA ASP A 76 -31.34 11.54 4.72
C ASP A 76 -31.37 11.02 3.26
N GLY A 77 -30.48 10.04 2.92
CA GLY A 77 -30.49 9.31 1.66
C GLY A 77 -29.81 10.01 0.48
N ARG A 78 -29.01 11.05 0.73
CA ARG A 78 -28.16 11.63 -0.33
C ARG A 78 -26.97 10.74 -0.62
N GLU A 79 -26.59 10.65 -1.91
CA GLU A 79 -25.56 9.77 -2.42
C GLU A 79 -24.43 10.58 -3.06
N TYR A 80 -23.20 10.17 -2.76
CA TYR A 80 -21.98 10.77 -3.29
C TYR A 80 -21.00 9.67 -3.72
N GLY A 81 -20.31 9.88 -4.85
CA GLY A 81 -19.13 9.11 -5.20
C GLY A 81 -17.87 9.91 -4.90
N TYR A 82 -16.80 9.27 -4.50
CA TYR A 82 -15.53 9.94 -4.32
C TYR A 82 -14.34 9.13 -4.85
N GLU A 83 -13.27 9.85 -5.17
CA GLU A 83 -11.95 9.30 -5.45
C GLU A 83 -10.92 10.19 -4.79
N VAL A 84 -9.94 9.58 -4.09
CA VAL A 84 -8.75 10.26 -3.61
C VAL A 84 -7.54 9.38 -3.89
N THR A 85 -6.56 9.94 -4.61
CA THR A 85 -5.35 9.21 -4.97
C THR A 85 -4.11 10.03 -4.63
N TRP A 86 -3.13 9.39 -4.02
CA TRP A 86 -1.77 9.92 -3.89
C TRP A 86 -0.85 9.15 -4.83
N PHE A 87 0.02 9.88 -5.53
CA PHE A 87 0.98 9.33 -6.46
C PHE A 87 2.40 9.74 -6.08
N ARG A 88 3.34 8.86 -6.36
CA ARG A 88 4.77 9.13 -6.37
C ARG A 88 5.32 8.80 -7.75
N GLN A 89 5.99 9.78 -8.36
CA GLN A 89 6.67 9.63 -9.64
C GLN A 89 8.17 9.89 -9.46
N GLY A 90 8.98 8.86 -9.58
CA GLY A 90 10.42 8.94 -9.47
C GLY A 90 11.06 9.67 -10.65
N VAL A 91 12.03 10.51 -10.33
CA VAL A 91 12.90 11.23 -11.29
C VAL A 91 14.31 10.63 -11.28
N LEU A 92 14.80 10.28 -10.09
CA LEU A 92 16.08 9.64 -9.89
C LEU A 92 15.91 8.36 -9.05
N PRO A 93 16.43 7.21 -9.49
CA PRO A 93 16.32 5.95 -8.72
C PRO A 93 17.12 6.03 -7.41
N VAL A 94 18.22 6.77 -7.41
CA VAL A 94 19.08 7.00 -6.24
C VAL A 94 19.45 8.46 -6.15
N ARG A 95 19.34 9.04 -4.96
CA ARG A 95 19.79 10.41 -4.73
C ARG A 95 21.33 10.46 -4.81
N PRO A 96 21.92 11.34 -5.65
CA PRO A 96 23.36 11.48 -5.72
C PRO A 96 23.99 11.89 -4.38
N ARG A 97 25.15 11.32 -4.05
CA ARG A 97 25.88 11.71 -2.83
C ARG A 97 26.23 13.19 -2.87
N GLY A 98 26.03 13.90 -1.76
CA GLY A 98 26.28 15.33 -1.66
C GLY A 98 25.33 16.22 -2.48
N ALA A 99 24.26 15.63 -3.03
CA ALA A 99 23.27 16.39 -3.77
C ALA A 99 22.62 17.48 -2.91
N SER A 100 22.45 18.65 -3.51
CA SER A 100 21.68 19.74 -2.92
C SER A 100 20.27 19.28 -2.56
N ARG A 101 19.70 19.85 -1.50
CA ARG A 101 18.28 19.66 -1.13
C ARG A 101 17.30 20.07 -2.24
N PHE A 102 17.76 20.81 -3.24
CA PHE A 102 16.98 21.20 -4.41
C PHE A 102 16.91 20.12 -5.49
N VAL A 103 17.73 19.06 -5.40
CA VAL A 103 17.62 17.92 -6.32
C VAL A 103 16.29 17.21 -6.09
N VAL A 104 15.51 17.11 -7.17
CA VAL A 104 14.23 16.41 -7.17
C VAL A 104 14.50 14.92 -7.36
N GLN A 105 14.18 14.12 -6.36
CA GLN A 105 14.28 12.67 -6.44
C GLN A 105 12.99 12.05 -6.99
N ASP A 106 11.86 12.61 -6.59
CA ASP A 106 10.54 12.24 -7.07
C ASP A 106 9.58 13.44 -6.96
N PHE A 107 8.49 13.36 -7.70
CA PHE A 107 7.32 14.22 -7.54
C PHE A 107 6.23 13.47 -6.81
N LYS A 108 5.47 14.19 -5.98
CA LYS A 108 4.21 13.76 -5.42
C LYS A 108 3.10 14.54 -6.10
N PHE A 109 2.04 13.86 -6.45
CA PHE A 109 0.82 14.52 -6.85
C PHE A 109 -0.37 13.76 -6.29
N ALA A 110 -1.50 14.45 -6.17
CA ALA A 110 -2.70 13.85 -5.63
C ALA A 110 -3.92 14.35 -6.37
N HIS A 111 -4.91 13.48 -6.51
CA HIS A 111 -6.22 13.78 -7.08
C HIS A 111 -7.28 13.67 -5.99
N PHE A 112 -8.27 14.52 -6.07
CA PHE A 112 -9.50 14.41 -5.30
C PHE A 112 -10.69 14.73 -6.22
N ALA A 113 -11.58 13.76 -6.34
CA ALA A 113 -12.84 13.91 -7.07
C ALA A 113 -14.01 13.63 -6.14
N LEU A 114 -15.09 14.37 -6.34
CA LEU A 114 -16.38 14.19 -5.67
C LEU A 114 -17.52 14.30 -6.70
N SER A 115 -18.37 13.29 -6.75
CA SER A 115 -19.61 13.27 -7.52
C SER A 115 -20.78 13.46 -6.55
N ASP A 116 -21.50 14.57 -6.64
CA ASP A 116 -22.80 14.77 -6.00
C ASP A 116 -23.86 14.20 -6.94
N ILE A 117 -24.32 12.98 -6.66
CA ILE A 117 -25.23 12.22 -7.54
C ILE A 117 -26.55 12.93 -7.66
N GLY A 118 -27.12 13.37 -6.53
CA GLY A 118 -28.42 14.04 -6.50
C GLY A 118 -28.45 15.39 -7.22
N ALA A 119 -27.33 16.14 -7.16
CA ALA A 119 -27.22 17.44 -7.83
C ALA A 119 -26.65 17.35 -9.26
N GLY A 120 -26.15 16.17 -9.69
CA GLY A 120 -25.50 15.98 -10.99
C GLY A 120 -24.23 16.81 -11.13
N ARG A 121 -23.47 17.01 -10.03
CA ARG A 121 -22.25 17.83 -10.03
C ARG A 121 -21.03 16.95 -9.83
N PHE A 122 -19.97 17.32 -10.55
CA PHE A 122 -18.65 16.71 -10.42
C PHE A 122 -17.62 17.78 -10.06
N HIS A 123 -16.85 17.48 -9.03
CA HIS A 123 -15.73 18.33 -8.58
C HIS A 123 -14.45 17.55 -8.72
N PHE A 124 -13.41 18.18 -9.26
CA PHE A 124 -12.08 17.59 -9.39
C PHE A 124 -11.02 18.63 -9.08
N VAL A 125 -10.03 18.22 -8.35
CA VAL A 125 -8.84 19.02 -8.05
C VAL A 125 -7.61 18.14 -7.98
N GLN A 126 -6.48 18.72 -8.36
CA GLN A 126 -5.17 18.05 -8.22
C GLN A 126 -4.18 18.95 -7.50
N LYS A 127 -3.25 18.33 -6.80
CA LYS A 127 -2.07 18.96 -6.19
C LYS A 127 -0.80 18.33 -6.72
N VAL A 128 0.28 19.12 -6.82
CA VAL A 128 1.61 18.63 -7.23
C VAL A 128 2.66 19.28 -6.33
N SER A 129 3.58 18.48 -5.80
CA SER A 129 4.72 18.95 -5.05
C SER A 129 5.95 18.07 -5.26
N ARG A 130 7.13 18.64 -5.08
CA ARG A 130 8.40 17.90 -4.97
C ARG A 130 8.81 17.57 -3.54
N GLY A 131 8.00 17.93 -2.55
CA GLY A 131 8.26 17.65 -1.14
C GLY A 131 9.47 18.37 -0.54
N ALA A 132 9.88 19.52 -1.10
CA ALA A 132 11.16 20.17 -0.77
C ALA A 132 11.29 20.61 0.70
N TYR A 133 10.17 20.92 1.33
CA TYR A 133 10.10 21.40 2.73
C TYR A 133 9.24 20.51 3.63
N GLY A 134 9.00 19.26 3.19
CA GLY A 134 8.13 18.32 3.91
C GLY A 134 6.63 18.59 3.69
N ASP A 135 6.28 19.46 2.75
CA ASP A 135 4.93 19.75 2.30
C ASP A 135 4.27 18.55 1.61
N ALA A 136 5.07 17.64 1.06
CA ALA A 136 4.60 16.38 0.53
C ALA A 136 5.59 15.24 0.80
N GLY A 137 5.08 14.02 0.96
CA GLY A 137 5.93 12.86 1.22
C GLY A 137 5.15 11.55 1.29
N ASN A 138 5.92 10.48 1.54
CA ASN A 138 5.41 9.13 1.72
C ASN A 138 6.06 8.47 2.93
N GLY A 139 5.31 7.66 3.67
CA GLY A 139 5.76 6.87 4.81
C GLY A 139 6.25 5.48 4.41
N ASP A 140 6.72 4.72 5.41
CA ASP A 140 7.32 3.40 5.29
C ASP A 140 6.37 2.23 5.62
N GLY A 141 5.08 2.51 5.76
CA GLY A 141 4.06 1.52 6.12
C GLY A 141 3.79 1.40 7.62
N SER A 142 4.64 1.96 8.48
CA SER A 142 4.37 2.05 9.92
C SER A 142 3.12 2.88 10.20
N PRO A 143 2.44 2.66 11.35
CA PRO A 143 1.35 3.53 11.77
C PRO A 143 1.76 5.00 11.77
N GLY A 144 0.96 5.84 11.11
CA GLY A 144 1.26 7.25 10.87
C GLY A 144 0.92 7.67 9.45
N ALA A 145 1.48 8.77 8.99
CA ALA A 145 1.25 9.28 7.65
C ALA A 145 1.88 8.37 6.58
N LEU A 146 1.06 7.82 5.69
CA LEU A 146 1.50 7.03 4.53
C LEU A 146 1.77 7.88 3.31
N ALA A 147 0.91 8.85 3.03
CA ALA A 147 1.09 9.81 1.95
C ALA A 147 0.48 11.15 2.35
N TRP A 148 1.12 12.25 1.95
CA TRP A 148 0.59 13.58 2.18
C TRP A 148 1.05 14.56 1.11
N ILE A 149 0.23 15.59 0.92
CA ILE A 149 0.54 16.77 0.11
C ILE A 149 -0.25 17.95 0.68
N ASP A 150 0.45 18.95 1.20
CA ASP A 150 -0.10 20.06 1.98
C ASP A 150 -0.98 19.56 3.15
N ASP A 151 -2.28 19.88 3.10
CA ASP A 151 -3.31 19.50 4.06
C ASP A 151 -4.00 18.16 3.74
N TRP A 152 -3.75 17.57 2.57
CA TRP A 152 -4.28 16.24 2.25
C TRP A 152 -3.40 15.16 2.86
N ARG A 153 -4.03 14.17 3.47
CA ARG A 153 -3.30 13.15 4.22
C ARG A 153 -3.98 11.80 4.21
N LEU A 154 -3.18 10.79 3.95
CA LEU A 154 -3.50 9.38 4.19
C LEU A 154 -2.72 8.92 5.42
N THR A 155 -3.41 8.38 6.41
CA THR A 155 -2.82 7.92 7.67
C THR A 155 -3.29 6.51 7.98
N VAL A 156 -2.39 5.63 8.43
CA VAL A 156 -2.75 4.36 9.07
C VAL A 156 -2.72 4.56 10.57
N GLU A 157 -3.81 4.22 11.24
CA GLU A 157 -3.90 4.30 12.69
C GLU A 157 -3.37 3.01 13.36
N PRO A 158 -2.91 3.08 14.61
CA PRO A 158 -2.47 1.87 15.33
C PRO A 158 -3.53 0.79 15.46
N THR A 159 -4.80 1.14 15.30
CA THR A 159 -5.95 0.22 15.29
C THR A 159 -6.06 -0.60 14.00
N GLY A 160 -5.30 -0.23 12.95
CA GLY A 160 -5.44 -0.78 11.60
C GLY A 160 -6.47 -0.07 10.73
N ASP A 161 -7.18 0.92 11.28
CA ASP A 161 -8.04 1.82 10.50
C ASP A 161 -7.16 2.81 9.69
N TRP A 162 -7.69 3.27 8.58
CA TRP A 162 -7.05 4.29 7.77
C TRP A 162 -7.87 5.57 7.78
N ARG A 163 -7.22 6.73 7.74
CA ARG A 163 -7.88 8.03 7.65
C ARG A 163 -7.47 8.73 6.38
N ILE A 164 -8.46 9.23 5.66
CA ILE A 164 -8.33 9.99 4.43
C ILE A 164 -8.83 11.41 4.70
N VAL A 165 -7.98 12.40 4.45
CA VAL A 165 -8.35 13.82 4.53
C VAL A 165 -7.97 14.49 3.22
N ALA A 166 -8.94 15.12 2.56
CA ALA A 166 -8.75 15.92 1.35
C ALA A 166 -9.66 17.15 1.37
N THR A 167 -9.17 18.28 0.88
CA THR A 167 -9.89 19.56 0.92
C THR A 167 -9.72 20.33 -0.38
N ASN A 168 -10.73 21.05 -0.82
CA ASN A 168 -10.67 21.99 -1.95
C ASN A 168 -11.81 22.99 -1.93
N GLU A 169 -11.51 24.30 -1.88
CA GLU A 169 -12.46 25.41 -2.12
C GLU A 169 -13.81 25.26 -1.39
N GLY A 170 -13.79 24.89 -0.12
CA GLY A 170 -14.98 24.69 0.71
C GLY A 170 -15.59 23.29 0.64
N ILE A 171 -14.99 22.37 -0.14
CA ILE A 171 -15.27 20.94 -0.07
C ILE A 171 -14.24 20.32 0.86
N SER A 172 -14.64 19.47 1.79
CA SER A 172 -13.72 18.67 2.59
C SER A 172 -14.25 17.26 2.80
N LEU A 173 -13.32 16.31 2.76
CA LEU A 173 -13.55 14.90 3.05
C LEU A 173 -12.66 14.52 4.23
N ASP A 174 -13.25 13.97 5.29
CA ASP A 174 -12.52 13.39 6.44
C ASP A 174 -13.15 12.04 6.75
N LEU A 175 -12.55 10.99 6.23
CA LEU A 175 -13.07 9.64 6.31
C LEU A 175 -12.15 8.74 7.13
N ARG A 176 -12.75 7.86 7.92
CA ARG A 176 -12.15 6.66 8.47
C ARG A 176 -12.63 5.48 7.65
N VAL A 177 -11.69 4.70 7.12
CA VAL A 177 -11.95 3.49 6.35
C VAL A 177 -11.32 2.29 7.04
N THR A 178 -12.10 1.23 7.21
CA THR A 178 -11.72 0.02 7.97
C THR A 178 -11.81 -1.20 7.07
N PRO A 179 -10.69 -1.91 6.79
CA PRO A 179 -10.72 -3.12 5.99
C PRO A 179 -11.69 -4.16 6.56
N GLN A 180 -12.54 -4.71 5.71
CA GLN A 180 -13.52 -5.76 6.08
C GLN A 180 -13.05 -7.16 5.64
N LYS A 181 -12.09 -7.22 4.74
CA LYS A 181 -11.49 -8.44 4.19
C LYS A 181 -9.96 -8.31 4.22
N PRO A 182 -9.22 -9.43 4.25
CA PRO A 182 -7.77 -9.41 4.03
C PRO A 182 -7.41 -8.76 2.69
N PRO A 183 -6.17 -8.25 2.53
CA PRO A 183 -5.72 -7.74 1.25
C PRO A 183 -5.72 -8.85 0.20
N VAL A 184 -6.20 -8.52 -0.99
CA VAL A 184 -6.13 -9.37 -2.18
C VAL A 184 -4.86 -9.03 -2.93
N ILE A 185 -4.02 -10.02 -3.18
CA ILE A 185 -2.82 -9.87 -4.00
C ILE A 185 -3.24 -10.08 -5.45
N GLU A 186 -3.07 -9.05 -6.25
CA GLU A 186 -3.56 -9.04 -7.63
C GLU A 186 -2.59 -9.73 -8.59
N GLY A 187 -3.16 -10.32 -9.64
CA GLY A 187 -2.41 -10.96 -10.70
C GLY A 187 -1.86 -12.33 -10.32
N GLU A 188 -0.79 -12.75 -11.00
CA GLU A 188 -0.17 -14.06 -10.82
C GLU A 188 1.18 -13.92 -10.11
N LYS A 189 1.42 -14.72 -9.07
CA LYS A 189 2.67 -14.72 -8.28
C LYS A 189 3.06 -13.33 -7.75
N GLY A 190 2.06 -12.52 -7.38
CA GLY A 190 2.25 -11.22 -6.75
C GLY A 190 2.48 -10.06 -7.71
N VAL A 191 2.28 -10.25 -9.01
CA VAL A 191 2.35 -9.18 -10.00
C VAL A 191 1.18 -9.22 -10.98
N SER A 192 0.70 -8.04 -11.35
CA SER A 192 -0.33 -7.82 -12.37
C SER A 192 0.34 -7.47 -13.69
N VAL A 193 0.29 -8.37 -14.65
CA VAL A 193 0.87 -8.18 -16.00
C VAL A 193 -0.02 -7.25 -16.80
N LYS A 194 0.55 -6.18 -17.36
CA LYS A 194 -0.17 -5.18 -18.15
C LYS A 194 0.07 -5.36 -19.66
N SER A 195 1.22 -5.95 -20.06
CA SER A 195 1.51 -6.32 -21.43
C SER A 195 2.56 -7.41 -21.53
N ALA A 196 2.80 -7.92 -22.74
CA ALA A 196 3.86 -8.89 -23.00
C ALA A 196 5.26 -8.26 -22.80
N GLY A 197 6.20 -9.07 -22.33
CA GLY A 197 7.57 -8.65 -22.08
C GLY A 197 7.92 -8.52 -20.60
N GLU A 198 9.22 -8.55 -20.32
CA GLU A 198 9.73 -8.50 -18.96
C GLU A 198 9.50 -7.11 -18.33
N GLY A 199 8.97 -7.10 -17.11
CA GLY A 199 8.75 -5.88 -16.35
C GLY A 199 7.54 -5.04 -16.75
N HIS A 200 6.77 -5.44 -17.80
CA HIS A 200 5.50 -4.80 -18.13
C HIS A 200 4.40 -5.27 -17.16
N ALA A 201 4.63 -5.03 -15.89
CA ALA A 201 3.82 -5.48 -14.78
C ALA A 201 3.94 -4.49 -13.61
N SER A 202 3.08 -4.64 -12.64
CA SER A 202 3.13 -3.95 -11.35
C SER A 202 3.05 -4.94 -10.21
N CYS A 203 3.66 -4.63 -9.07
CA CYS A 203 3.27 -5.18 -7.79
C CYS A 203 1.98 -4.48 -7.38
N TYR A 204 0.97 -5.25 -6.99
CA TYR A 204 -0.37 -4.71 -6.80
C TYR A 204 -1.18 -5.51 -5.79
N TYR A 205 -1.76 -4.82 -4.83
CA TYR A 205 -2.74 -5.40 -3.92
C TYR A 205 -3.90 -4.43 -3.67
N SER A 206 -5.05 -5.00 -3.31
CA SER A 206 -6.29 -4.27 -3.06
C SER A 206 -6.89 -4.62 -1.70
N TYR A 207 -7.53 -3.65 -1.04
CA TYR A 207 -8.60 -3.93 -0.10
C TYR A 207 -9.92 -3.71 -0.82
N THR A 208 -10.57 -4.80 -1.21
CA THR A 208 -11.75 -4.78 -2.08
C THR A 208 -13.00 -4.28 -1.36
N ARG A 209 -13.02 -4.29 -0.02
CA ARG A 209 -14.11 -3.75 0.79
C ARG A 209 -13.58 -3.16 2.09
N MET A 210 -13.83 -1.86 2.28
CA MET A 210 -13.51 -1.14 3.51
C MET A 210 -14.77 -0.39 3.97
N ALA A 211 -15.23 -0.67 5.19
CA ALA A 211 -16.33 0.09 5.78
C ALA A 211 -15.90 1.54 6.02
N THR A 212 -16.72 2.47 5.57
CA THR A 212 -16.39 3.90 5.55
C THR A 212 -17.35 4.69 6.43
N ARG A 213 -16.81 5.62 7.21
CA ARG A 213 -17.57 6.60 7.99
C ARG A 213 -16.79 7.89 8.13
N GLY A 214 -17.47 9.01 8.25
CA GLY A 214 -16.79 10.29 8.45
C GLY A 214 -17.67 11.48 8.17
N ALA A 215 -17.05 12.53 7.64
CA ALA A 215 -17.73 13.78 7.31
C ALA A 215 -17.37 14.25 5.89
N LEU A 216 -18.39 14.69 5.17
CA LEU A 216 -18.29 15.42 3.92
C LEU A 216 -18.81 16.84 4.15
N THR A 217 -18.03 17.85 3.78
CA THR A 217 -18.47 19.24 3.76
C THR A 217 -18.59 19.72 2.33
N LEU A 218 -19.67 20.38 2.02
CA LEU A 218 -19.89 21.05 0.72
C LEU A 218 -19.80 22.57 0.89
N PRO A 219 -19.54 23.36 -0.17
CA PRO A 219 -19.39 24.78 -0.09
C PRO A 219 -20.59 25.47 0.59
N GLY A 220 -20.32 26.23 1.67
CA GLY A 220 -21.34 26.96 2.42
C GLY A 220 -22.26 26.10 3.28
N ALA A 221 -22.02 24.79 3.40
CA ALA A 221 -22.83 23.87 4.19
C ALA A 221 -22.11 23.43 5.48
N ALA A 222 -22.88 23.02 6.49
CA ALA A 222 -22.34 22.30 7.64
C ALA A 222 -21.84 20.90 7.24
N PRO A 223 -20.87 20.33 7.98
CA PRO A 223 -20.43 18.97 7.73
C PRO A 223 -21.58 17.96 7.80
N LEU A 224 -21.64 17.07 6.83
CA LEU A 224 -22.58 15.97 6.71
C LEU A 224 -21.93 14.71 7.24
N ALA A 225 -22.56 14.04 8.19
CA ALA A 225 -22.15 12.70 8.58
C ALA A 225 -22.44 11.74 7.43
N VAL A 226 -21.45 10.95 7.03
CA VAL A 226 -21.54 9.99 5.93
C VAL A 226 -21.06 8.61 6.35
N THR A 227 -21.66 7.58 5.74
CA THR A 227 -21.22 6.19 5.79
C THR A 227 -21.19 5.62 4.37
N GLY A 228 -20.48 4.53 4.14
CA GLY A 228 -20.40 3.90 2.83
C GLY A 228 -19.39 2.80 2.75
N GLU A 229 -19.00 2.45 1.55
CA GLU A 229 -17.98 1.46 1.25
C GLU A 229 -16.88 2.06 0.36
N THR A 230 -15.66 1.60 0.57
CA THR A 230 -14.47 2.04 -0.16
C THR A 230 -13.73 0.84 -0.72
N TRP A 231 -13.24 0.99 -1.93
CA TRP A 231 -12.21 0.17 -2.55
C TRP A 231 -10.87 0.88 -2.44
N PHE A 232 -9.80 0.13 -2.21
CA PHE A 232 -8.42 0.63 -2.17
C PHE A 232 -7.51 -0.21 -3.04
N ASP A 233 -6.66 0.47 -3.81
CA ASP A 233 -5.57 -0.12 -4.58
C ASP A 233 -4.23 0.52 -4.22
N HIS A 234 -3.22 -0.31 -4.02
CA HIS A 234 -1.84 0.11 -3.92
C HIS A 234 -1.02 -0.63 -4.96
N GLU A 235 -0.38 0.13 -5.81
CA GLU A 235 0.32 -0.41 -6.96
C GLU A 235 1.64 0.33 -7.18
N TRP A 236 2.72 -0.42 -7.45
CA TRP A 236 4.03 0.15 -7.77
C TRP A 236 4.68 -0.58 -8.92
N ALA A 237 5.33 0.19 -9.80
CA ALA A 237 5.89 -0.28 -11.06
C ALA A 237 6.96 0.66 -11.60
N THR A 238 7.56 0.29 -12.73
CA THR A 238 8.52 1.14 -13.45
C THR A 238 8.14 1.34 -14.90
N ASN A 239 7.84 0.28 -15.63
CA ASN A 239 7.58 0.28 -17.07
C ASN A 239 6.35 -0.58 -17.41
N GLN A 240 5.28 -0.45 -16.65
CA GLN A 240 4.10 -1.30 -16.73
C GLN A 240 3.43 -1.32 -18.12
N LEU A 241 3.49 -0.20 -18.85
CA LEU A 241 2.94 -0.11 -20.21
C LEU A 241 4.00 -0.38 -21.27
N ALA A 242 3.64 -1.10 -22.32
CA ALA A 242 4.42 -1.21 -23.54
C ALA A 242 4.34 0.10 -24.37
N PRO A 243 5.32 0.38 -25.25
CA PRO A 243 5.37 1.63 -26.01
C PRO A 243 4.17 1.89 -26.93
N ASP A 244 3.45 0.85 -27.31
CA ASP A 244 2.25 0.87 -28.16
C ASP A 244 0.93 0.92 -27.38
N GLN A 245 0.97 0.91 -26.05
CA GLN A 245 -0.20 1.02 -25.20
C GLN A 245 -0.44 2.47 -24.75
N ALA A 246 -1.71 2.93 -24.87
CA ALA A 246 -2.14 4.24 -24.39
C ALA A 246 -2.57 4.23 -22.91
N GLY A 247 -2.91 3.05 -22.36
CA GLY A 247 -3.41 2.89 -21.00
C GLY A 247 -4.01 1.51 -20.79
N TRP A 248 -4.83 1.38 -19.76
CA TRP A 248 -5.64 0.21 -19.44
C TRP A 248 -7.01 0.63 -18.95
N ASP A 249 -7.98 -0.26 -19.08
CA ASP A 249 -9.27 -0.14 -18.41
C ASP A 249 -9.17 -0.79 -17.02
N TRP A 250 -9.83 -0.18 -16.02
CA TRP A 250 -9.87 -0.67 -14.66
C TRP A 250 -11.32 -0.74 -14.17
N PHE A 251 -11.62 -1.79 -13.42
CA PHE A 251 -12.94 -2.01 -12.84
C PHE A 251 -12.82 -2.48 -11.41
N SER A 252 -13.62 -1.90 -10.49
CA SER A 252 -13.91 -2.45 -9.17
C SER A 252 -15.37 -2.82 -9.10
N LEU A 253 -15.65 -4.09 -8.78
CA LEU A 253 -17.00 -4.61 -8.70
C LEU A 253 -17.24 -5.18 -7.31
N GLN A 254 -18.30 -4.73 -6.66
CA GLN A 254 -18.80 -5.30 -5.41
C GLN A 254 -20.13 -5.98 -5.70
N LEU A 255 -20.16 -7.31 -5.53
CA LEU A 255 -21.34 -8.12 -5.78
C LEU A 255 -22.13 -8.30 -4.49
N SER A 256 -23.44 -8.59 -4.62
CA SER A 256 -24.36 -8.70 -3.48
C SER A 256 -24.25 -10.05 -2.73
N ASP A 257 -23.51 -11.00 -3.26
CA ASP A 257 -23.44 -12.40 -2.83
C ASP A 257 -22.10 -12.77 -2.19
N ASP A 258 -21.32 -11.81 -1.77
CA ASP A 258 -20.02 -12.02 -1.15
C ASP A 258 -20.02 -12.06 0.40
#